data_a3c8d913988c8bba1bf3e9c684a68da1
#
_entry.id   a3c8d913988c8bba1bf3e9c684a68da1
#
_cell.length_a   1.000
_cell.length_b   1.000
_cell.length_c   1.000
_cell.angle_alpha   90.00
_cell.angle_beta   90.00
_cell.angle_gamma   90.00
#
_symmetry.space_group_name_H-M   'P 1'
#
loop_
_entity.id
_entity.type
_entity.pdbx_description
1 polymer ?
#
loop_
_entity_poly.entity_id
_entity_poly.type
_entity_poly.pdbx_seq_one_letter_code
_entity_poly.pdbx_strand_id
1 'polypeptide(L)'
;MNFKKTLMLCLMLMVAGTVSAQNTTTSKINKDSLPSDAIVVKRVPLESGQAFDMKDVLVVDTIPSTSEGLSIVLYNDNTWRYVRNRDIDVLDETIYTQNWDTSKIHAYNVELKDLPMSMVIDLVDTLKSYHCPIKGRVTSKYGPRRRGIHQGTDIDLETGDPIYATFDGRVRHTTYVARGYGNLIIIRHDNGLETFYAHLSEVNVKPGDWVTAGQVIGKGGNTGRSTGSHLHYEIRYKGHSFDPERLIDFTTGTLRRETFLLKRTYYSPYSRFTQDFDEEIQSDEEDKKIAAEAAAIKYHIVKSGDTLGRIAINNHTTVTKLCQLNGLKKTSTLRIGQRIRVR
;
A
#
# COMPACT_ATOMS: atom_id res chain seq x y z
N MET A 1 12.60 30.03 26.40
CA MET A 1 12.16 28.62 26.43
C MET A 1 11.65 28.32 25.03
N ASN A 2 12.26 27.38 24.35
CA ASN A 2 12.09 27.23 22.91
C ASN A 2 10.65 26.80 22.55
N PHE A 3 10.00 27.53 21.66
CA PHE A 3 8.66 27.29 21.10
C PHE A 3 8.41 25.83 20.68
N LYS A 4 9.41 25.16 20.11
CA LYS A 4 9.39 23.72 19.75
C LYS A 4 9.17 22.79 20.95
N LYS A 5 9.68 23.14 22.15
CA LYS A 5 9.50 22.30 23.35
C LYS A 5 8.08 22.40 23.92
N THR A 6 7.44 23.55 23.82
CA THR A 6 6.08 23.77 24.30
C THR A 6 5.05 23.06 23.42
N LEU A 7 5.25 23.10 22.10
CA LEU A 7 4.39 22.39 21.15
C LEU A 7 4.50 20.85 21.30
N MET A 8 5.73 20.34 21.52
CA MET A 8 5.97 18.92 21.74
C MET A 8 5.33 18.42 23.06
N LEU A 9 5.29 19.25 24.10
CA LEU A 9 4.63 18.90 25.36
C LEU A 9 3.10 18.84 25.21
N CYS A 10 2.50 19.76 24.43
CA CYS A 10 1.06 19.73 24.14
C CYS A 10 0.67 18.53 23.27
N LEU A 11 1.52 18.12 22.32
CA LEU A 11 1.29 16.93 21.50
C LEU A 11 1.41 15.63 22.29
N MET A 12 2.39 15.53 23.21
CA MET A 12 2.54 14.34 24.09
C MET A 12 1.34 14.14 25.03
N LEU A 13 0.73 15.22 25.52
CA LEU A 13 -0.48 15.13 26.34
C LEU A 13 -1.73 14.67 25.56
N MET A 14 -1.79 14.91 24.23
CA MET A 14 -2.90 14.43 23.39
C MET A 14 -2.73 12.97 22.93
N VAL A 15 -1.50 12.46 22.84
CA VAL A 15 -1.22 11.07 22.41
C VAL A 15 -1.34 10.07 23.58
N ALA A 16 -1.23 10.53 24.84
CA ALA A 16 -1.43 9.70 26.04
C ALA A 16 -2.90 9.44 26.41
N GLY A 17 -3.86 10.02 25.69
CA GLY A 17 -5.31 9.85 25.89
C GLY A 17 -5.88 8.69 25.08
N THR A 18 -5.61 7.47 25.51
CA THR A 18 -6.36 6.20 25.39
C THR A 18 -7.38 6.05 24.28
N VAL A 19 -7.17 5.04 23.46
CA VAL A 19 -8.18 4.32 22.70
C VAL A 19 -9.32 3.88 23.63
N SER A 20 -10.47 4.53 23.51
CA SER A 20 -11.76 4.01 23.95
C SER A 20 -12.82 4.60 23.04
N ALA A 21 -13.40 3.73 22.23
CA ALA A 21 -14.56 4.07 21.43
C ALA A 21 -15.78 4.27 22.33
N GLN A 22 -16.11 5.52 22.62
CA GLN A 22 -17.48 5.89 23.05
C GLN A 22 -17.77 7.30 22.56
N ASN A 23 -19.00 7.46 22.03
CA ASN A 23 -19.61 8.72 21.63
C ASN A 23 -19.29 9.84 22.60
N THR A 24 -18.58 10.87 22.18
CA THR A 24 -18.34 12.04 22.99
C THR A 24 -18.80 13.30 22.28
N THR A 25 -19.81 13.85 22.90
CA THR A 25 -20.24 15.24 22.89
C THR A 25 -19.04 16.16 22.76
N THR A 26 -19.07 17.02 21.75
CA THR A 26 -18.14 18.14 21.56
C THR A 26 -18.14 19.04 22.80
N SER A 27 -17.17 18.89 23.69
CA SER A 27 -16.92 19.90 24.70
C SER A 27 -16.40 21.15 24.00
N LYS A 28 -17.15 22.23 24.09
CA LYS A 28 -16.70 23.57 23.68
C LYS A 28 -15.50 23.96 24.52
N ILE A 29 -14.32 23.94 23.94
CA ILE A 29 -13.12 24.54 24.52
C ILE A 29 -13.37 26.03 24.56
N ASN A 30 -13.35 26.60 25.77
CA ASN A 30 -13.52 28.03 25.97
C ASN A 30 -12.30 28.75 25.38
N LYS A 31 -12.50 29.50 24.30
CA LYS A 31 -11.45 30.19 23.55
C LYS A 31 -10.73 31.29 24.37
N ASP A 32 -11.34 31.73 25.46
CA ASP A 32 -10.88 32.88 26.22
C ASP A 32 -9.77 32.54 27.25
N SER A 33 -9.38 31.29 27.37
CA SER A 33 -8.35 30.82 28.30
C SER A 33 -7.04 30.37 27.66
N LEU A 34 -6.90 30.51 26.35
CA LEU A 34 -5.67 30.14 25.61
C LEU A 34 -4.76 31.37 25.45
N PRO A 35 -3.42 31.22 25.61
CA PRO A 35 -2.47 32.23 25.22
C PRO A 35 -2.71 32.68 23.77
N SER A 36 -2.50 33.97 23.50
CA SER A 36 -2.75 34.56 22.16
C SER A 36 -1.95 33.96 21.01
N ASP A 37 -0.97 33.15 21.33
CA ASP A 37 -0.05 32.42 20.42
C ASP A 37 -0.29 30.90 20.40
N ALA A 38 -1.38 30.41 21.00
CA ALA A 38 -1.72 29.00 20.95
C ALA A 38 -2.28 28.61 19.56
N ILE A 39 -1.55 27.76 18.86
CA ILE A 39 -2.01 27.17 17.60
C ILE A 39 -2.99 26.03 17.91
N VAL A 40 -4.26 26.20 17.52
CA VAL A 40 -5.27 25.15 17.62
C VAL A 40 -5.19 24.27 16.36
N VAL A 41 -4.56 23.13 16.49
CA VAL A 41 -4.44 22.16 15.40
C VAL A 41 -5.65 21.24 15.38
N LYS A 42 -6.38 21.22 14.29
CA LYS A 42 -7.47 20.28 14.08
C LYS A 42 -6.96 19.03 13.36
N ARG A 43 -7.26 17.87 13.89
CA ARG A 43 -7.03 16.60 13.19
C ARG A 43 -8.02 16.53 12.03
N VAL A 44 -7.52 16.37 10.82
CA VAL A 44 -8.36 15.99 9.67
C VAL A 44 -8.54 14.49 9.75
N PRO A 45 -9.76 13.97 9.92
CA PRO A 45 -10.01 12.54 9.76
C PRO A 45 -9.60 12.16 8.32
N LEU A 46 -8.87 11.07 8.17
CA LEU A 46 -8.70 10.41 6.87
C LEU A 46 -10.06 9.79 6.49
N GLU A 47 -11.00 10.61 6.06
CA GLU A 47 -12.20 10.09 5.42
C GLU A 47 -11.80 9.65 4.02
N SER A 48 -11.91 8.34 3.81
CA SER A 48 -11.72 7.72 2.51
C SER A 48 -12.64 8.40 1.50
N GLY A 49 -12.06 9.12 0.53
CA GLY A 49 -12.80 9.53 -0.65
C GLY A 49 -12.95 11.03 -0.92
N GLN A 50 -12.38 11.93 -0.12
CA GLN A 50 -12.29 13.33 -0.53
C GLN A 50 -10.92 13.62 -1.14
N ALA A 51 -10.90 13.92 -2.44
CA ALA A 51 -9.74 14.54 -3.07
C ALA A 51 -9.50 15.89 -2.36
N PHE A 52 -8.38 15.99 -1.64
CA PHE A 52 -7.97 17.24 -1.02
C PHE A 52 -7.50 18.17 -2.13
N ASP A 53 -8.24 19.26 -2.37
CA ASP A 53 -7.77 20.33 -3.26
C ASP A 53 -6.66 21.11 -2.53
N MET A 54 -5.42 20.74 -2.82
CA MET A 54 -4.22 21.26 -2.15
C MET A 54 -3.80 22.66 -2.67
N LYS A 55 -4.59 23.32 -3.52
CA LYS A 55 -4.15 24.53 -4.21
C LYS A 55 -3.90 25.73 -3.30
N ASP A 56 -4.50 25.74 -2.12
CA ASP A 56 -4.44 26.89 -1.19
C ASP A 56 -3.87 26.51 0.20
N VAL A 57 -3.44 25.26 0.40
CA VAL A 57 -2.94 24.81 1.69
C VAL A 57 -1.41 24.76 1.66
N LEU A 58 -0.78 25.64 2.46
CA LEU A 58 0.68 25.73 2.56
C LEU A 58 1.17 24.97 3.79
N VAL A 59 2.30 24.28 3.65
CA VAL A 59 3.01 23.65 4.75
C VAL A 59 3.63 24.73 5.62
N VAL A 60 3.27 24.75 6.90
CA VAL A 60 3.81 25.70 7.89
C VAL A 60 5.03 25.10 8.59
N ASP A 61 4.95 23.82 9.00
CA ASP A 61 6.05 23.12 9.66
C ASP A 61 5.94 21.61 9.43
N THR A 62 7.06 20.92 9.64
CA THR A 62 7.16 19.46 9.61
C THR A 62 7.84 18.98 10.87
N ILE A 63 7.14 18.20 11.69
CA ILE A 63 7.59 17.73 12.99
C ILE A 63 7.84 16.22 12.91
N PRO A 64 9.01 15.70 13.31
CA PRO A 64 9.24 14.26 13.41
C PRO A 64 8.20 13.60 14.32
N SER A 65 7.61 12.50 13.87
CA SER A 65 6.73 11.67 14.70
C SER A 65 7.56 10.81 15.66
N THR A 66 6.94 10.33 16.74
CA THR A 66 7.51 9.27 17.58
C THR A 66 7.56 7.92 16.89
N SER A 67 6.80 7.75 15.82
CA SER A 67 6.83 6.55 14.96
C SER A 67 7.89 6.72 13.89
N GLU A 68 8.77 5.74 13.77
CA GLU A 68 9.86 5.74 12.79
C GLU A 68 9.30 5.86 11.36
N GLY A 69 9.93 6.70 10.54
CA GLY A 69 9.53 6.93 9.16
C GLY A 69 8.30 7.81 8.94
N LEU A 70 7.80 8.46 9.98
CA LEU A 70 6.69 9.39 9.91
C LEU A 70 7.09 10.80 10.34
N SER A 71 6.46 11.76 9.69
CA SER A 71 6.44 13.16 10.11
C SER A 71 5.01 13.66 10.21
N ILE A 72 4.79 14.62 11.08
CA ILE A 72 3.55 15.37 11.17
C ILE A 72 3.75 16.66 10.38
N VAL A 73 2.98 16.86 9.33
CA VAL A 73 2.99 18.09 8.54
C VAL A 73 1.85 18.98 9.02
N LEU A 74 2.19 20.20 9.39
CA LEU A 74 1.25 21.24 9.80
C LEU A 74 0.97 22.17 8.64
N TYR A 75 -0.29 22.53 8.46
CA TYR A 75 -0.74 23.40 7.38
C TYR A 75 -1.22 24.76 7.93
N ASN A 76 -1.22 25.77 7.06
CA ASN A 76 -1.64 27.14 7.37
C ASN A 76 -3.12 27.29 7.76
N ASP A 77 -3.94 26.28 7.50
CA ASP A 77 -5.35 26.21 7.90
C ASP A 77 -5.56 25.59 9.29
N ASN A 78 -4.47 25.41 10.06
CA ASN A 78 -4.44 24.72 11.36
C ASN A 78 -4.85 23.24 11.29
N THR A 79 -4.76 22.63 10.13
CA THR A 79 -4.86 21.17 9.98
C THR A 79 -3.50 20.51 10.04
N TRP A 80 -3.48 19.22 10.29
CA TRP A 80 -2.25 18.44 10.25
C TRP A 80 -2.54 17.02 9.77
N ARG A 81 -1.52 16.38 9.20
CA ARG A 81 -1.57 14.96 8.82
C ARG A 81 -0.25 14.26 9.09
N TYR A 82 -0.30 12.96 9.23
CA TYR A 82 0.90 12.15 9.11
C TYR A 82 1.31 12.09 7.63
N VAL A 83 2.59 12.32 7.39
CA VAL A 83 3.20 12.14 6.08
C VAL A 83 4.33 11.14 6.24
N ARG A 84 4.39 10.17 5.36
CA ARG A 84 5.51 9.24 5.32
C ARG A 84 6.77 10.01 4.96
N ASN A 85 7.80 9.84 5.77
CA ASN A 85 9.10 10.42 5.50
C ASN A 85 9.79 9.56 4.45
N ARG A 86 9.61 9.92 3.19
CA ARG A 86 10.13 9.15 2.04
C ARG A 86 11.65 9.29 1.88
N ASP A 87 12.26 10.19 2.61
CA ASP A 87 13.71 10.40 2.66
C ASP A 87 14.39 9.55 3.74
N ILE A 88 13.65 8.81 4.54
CA ILE A 88 14.19 7.93 5.59
C ILE A 88 13.92 6.46 5.19
N ASP A 89 14.95 5.65 5.35
CA ASP A 89 15.16 4.21 5.06
C ASP A 89 14.08 3.19 5.53
N VAL A 90 12.84 3.61 5.81
CA VAL A 90 11.76 2.75 6.32
C VAL A 90 10.90 2.17 5.20
N LEU A 91 10.91 2.79 4.02
CA LEU A 91 10.40 2.13 2.83
C LEU A 91 11.36 0.99 2.50
N ASP A 92 10.85 -0.19 2.29
CA ASP A 92 11.65 -1.25 1.67
C ASP A 92 12.17 -0.69 0.32
N GLU A 93 13.38 -0.08 0.36
CA GLU A 93 14.01 0.51 -0.83
C GLU A 93 14.02 -0.46 -2.00
N THR A 94 13.96 -1.76 -1.69
CA THR A 94 13.94 -2.81 -2.70
C THR A 94 12.69 -2.72 -3.58
N ILE A 95 11.56 -2.20 -3.07
CA ILE A 95 10.34 -1.99 -3.86
C ILE A 95 10.60 -1.05 -5.04
N TYR A 96 11.39 0.03 -4.81
CA TYR A 96 11.62 1.07 -5.80
C TYR A 96 12.99 0.98 -6.50
N THR A 97 13.80 -0.02 -6.17
CA THR A 97 15.12 -0.25 -6.79
C THR A 97 15.18 -1.56 -7.56
N GLN A 98 14.65 -2.66 -7.00
CA GLN A 98 14.64 -3.95 -7.69
C GLN A 98 13.68 -3.94 -8.89
N ASN A 99 14.19 -4.34 -10.06
CA ASN A 99 13.42 -4.35 -11.31
C ASN A 99 12.76 -3.00 -11.62
N TRP A 100 13.41 -1.89 -11.23
CA TRP A 100 12.96 -0.55 -11.56
C TRP A 100 13.45 -0.19 -12.97
N ASP A 101 12.58 -0.31 -13.95
CA ASP A 101 12.87 0.02 -15.34
C ASP A 101 11.80 1.00 -15.85
N THR A 102 12.21 2.24 -16.08
CA THR A 102 11.33 3.31 -16.56
C THR A 102 11.16 3.28 -18.08
N SER A 103 11.84 2.38 -18.79
CA SER A 103 11.79 2.27 -20.25
C SER A 103 10.90 1.13 -20.75
N LYS A 104 10.55 0.18 -19.88
CA LYS A 104 9.78 -1.02 -20.24
C LYS A 104 8.45 -1.10 -19.52
N ILE A 105 7.42 -1.52 -20.25
CA ILE A 105 6.11 -1.85 -19.67
C ILE A 105 6.25 -3.02 -18.69
N HIS A 106 6.94 -4.08 -19.08
CA HIS A 106 7.18 -5.28 -18.27
C HIS A 106 8.62 -5.26 -17.75
N ALA A 107 8.80 -4.82 -16.52
CA ALA A 107 10.12 -4.68 -15.88
C ALA A 107 10.56 -5.95 -15.14
N TYR A 108 9.63 -6.82 -14.78
CA TYR A 108 9.93 -8.03 -14.00
C TYR A 108 10.23 -9.23 -14.91
N ASN A 109 11.23 -10.00 -14.49
CA ASN A 109 11.55 -11.32 -15.06
C ASN A 109 11.43 -12.37 -13.95
N VAL A 110 10.22 -12.56 -13.44
CA VAL A 110 9.90 -13.51 -12.36
C VAL A 110 8.90 -14.52 -12.91
N GLU A 111 9.21 -15.81 -12.81
CA GLU A 111 8.27 -16.84 -13.20
C GLU A 111 7.21 -17.07 -12.13
N LEU A 112 6.00 -17.44 -12.55
CA LEU A 112 4.89 -17.66 -11.62
C LEU A 112 5.20 -18.72 -10.55
N LYS A 113 5.99 -19.75 -10.91
CA LYS A 113 6.39 -20.81 -9.96
C LYS A 113 7.27 -20.30 -8.83
N ASP A 114 8.00 -19.18 -9.05
CA ASP A 114 8.92 -18.60 -8.07
C ASP A 114 8.22 -17.65 -7.09
N LEU A 115 6.95 -17.31 -7.36
CA LEU A 115 6.13 -16.57 -6.42
C LEU A 115 5.67 -17.46 -5.26
N PRO A 116 5.46 -16.91 -4.06
CA PRO A 116 4.92 -17.66 -2.93
C PRO A 116 3.52 -18.21 -3.27
N MET A 117 3.10 -19.29 -2.61
CA MET A 117 1.76 -19.85 -2.79
C MET A 117 0.67 -18.87 -2.38
N SER A 118 0.93 -18.11 -1.31
CA SER A 118 0.10 -16.99 -0.85
C SER A 118 0.96 -15.97 -0.11
N MET A 119 0.48 -14.73 -0.06
CA MET A 119 1.09 -13.66 0.71
C MET A 119 0.03 -12.64 1.13
N VAL A 120 0.20 -12.05 2.30
CA VAL A 120 -0.65 -10.96 2.77
C VAL A 120 -0.12 -9.63 2.24
N ILE A 121 -1.00 -8.82 1.69
CA ILE A 121 -0.71 -7.47 1.23
C ILE A 121 -1.62 -6.51 2.00
N ASP A 122 -1.01 -5.60 2.74
CA ASP A 122 -1.73 -4.51 3.39
C ASP A 122 -2.05 -3.44 2.34
N LEU A 123 -3.32 -3.24 2.05
CA LEU A 123 -3.81 -2.28 1.05
C LEU A 123 -3.96 -0.90 1.67
N VAL A 124 -4.52 -0.84 2.87
CA VAL A 124 -4.71 0.38 3.66
C VAL A 124 -4.31 0.14 5.11
N ASP A 125 -3.75 1.17 5.72
CA ASP A 125 -3.45 1.24 7.15
C ASP A 125 -3.41 2.71 7.58
N THR A 126 -2.90 3.02 8.75
CA THR A 126 -2.75 4.42 9.22
C THR A 126 -1.88 5.28 8.30
N LEU A 127 -1.13 4.68 7.40
CA LEU A 127 -0.13 5.32 6.53
C LEU A 127 -0.40 5.14 5.05
N LYS A 128 -1.13 4.08 4.70
CA LYS A 128 -1.46 3.72 3.32
C LYS A 128 -2.90 4.11 3.04
N SER A 129 -3.07 4.93 2.02
CA SER A 129 -4.36 5.42 1.58
C SER A 129 -4.83 4.70 0.32
N TYR A 130 -6.13 4.69 0.12
CA TYR A 130 -6.77 4.16 -1.08
C TYR A 130 -7.72 5.18 -1.68
N HIS A 131 -7.76 5.23 -3.01
CA HIS A 131 -8.79 5.92 -3.78
C HIS A 131 -9.16 5.10 -5.01
N CYS A 132 -10.46 5.02 -5.33
CA CYS A 132 -10.90 4.36 -6.55
C CYS A 132 -10.37 5.12 -7.79
N PRO A 133 -9.74 4.45 -8.77
CA PRO A 133 -9.18 5.13 -9.94
C PRO A 133 -10.26 5.83 -10.77
N ILE A 134 -11.43 5.25 -10.85
CA ILE A 134 -12.68 5.82 -11.36
C ILE A 134 -13.85 4.95 -10.90
N LYS A 135 -14.97 5.57 -10.58
CA LYS A 135 -16.23 4.85 -10.31
C LYS A 135 -16.98 4.68 -11.62
N GLY A 136 -17.46 3.48 -11.88
CA GLY A 136 -18.20 3.23 -13.10
C GLY A 136 -18.63 1.77 -13.21
N ARG A 137 -19.43 1.51 -14.24
CA ARG A 137 -19.85 0.15 -14.58
C ARG A 137 -18.69 -0.62 -15.21
N VAL A 138 -18.45 -1.85 -14.75
CA VAL A 138 -17.53 -2.77 -15.41
C VAL A 138 -18.14 -3.22 -16.73
N THR A 139 -17.51 -2.85 -17.83
CA THR A 139 -17.95 -3.20 -19.20
C THR A 139 -17.29 -4.48 -19.69
N SER A 140 -16.09 -4.81 -19.19
CA SER A 140 -15.40 -6.03 -19.52
C SER A 140 -14.51 -6.49 -18.39
N LYS A 141 -14.76 -7.70 -17.91
CA LYS A 141 -14.04 -8.31 -16.79
C LYS A 141 -12.66 -8.86 -17.19
N TYR A 142 -11.79 -9.01 -16.20
CA TYR A 142 -10.53 -9.75 -16.31
C TYR A 142 -10.78 -11.19 -16.78
N GLY A 143 -9.82 -11.79 -17.49
CA GLY A 143 -9.79 -13.22 -17.80
C GLY A 143 -9.97 -13.58 -19.27
N PRO A 144 -10.41 -14.83 -19.58
CA PRO A 144 -10.41 -15.34 -20.95
C PRO A 144 -11.40 -14.59 -21.85
N ARG A 145 -10.96 -14.30 -23.06
CA ARG A 145 -11.76 -13.80 -24.18
C ARG A 145 -11.62 -14.75 -25.40
N ARG A 146 -12.49 -14.62 -26.39
CA ARG A 146 -12.41 -15.44 -27.62
C ARG A 146 -11.04 -15.41 -28.31
N ARG A 147 -10.29 -14.30 -28.20
CA ARG A 147 -8.98 -14.09 -28.84
C ARG A 147 -7.94 -13.63 -27.81
N GLY A 148 -7.67 -14.43 -26.77
CA GLY A 148 -6.63 -14.15 -25.79
C GLY A 148 -7.16 -13.91 -24.39
N ILE A 149 -6.35 -13.30 -23.55
CA ILE A 149 -6.62 -13.04 -22.16
C ILE A 149 -6.72 -11.52 -21.96
N HIS A 150 -7.76 -11.09 -21.25
CA HIS A 150 -7.88 -9.72 -20.76
C HIS A 150 -7.14 -9.60 -19.45
N GLN A 151 -6.08 -8.80 -19.42
CA GLN A 151 -5.17 -8.69 -18.29
C GLN A 151 -5.67 -7.72 -17.19
N GLY A 152 -6.80 -7.05 -17.41
CA GLY A 152 -7.38 -6.08 -16.52
C GLY A 152 -8.90 -6.09 -16.54
N THR A 153 -9.49 -5.03 -16.00
CA THR A 153 -10.93 -4.75 -16.01
C THR A 153 -11.16 -3.44 -16.74
N ASP A 154 -12.16 -3.41 -17.63
CA ASP A 154 -12.54 -2.20 -18.35
C ASP A 154 -13.72 -1.54 -17.62
N ILE A 155 -13.57 -0.27 -17.25
CA ILE A 155 -14.56 0.53 -16.52
C ILE A 155 -15.06 1.65 -17.42
N ASP A 156 -16.37 1.77 -17.56
CA ASP A 156 -17.08 2.78 -18.34
C ASP A 156 -16.76 4.19 -17.82
N LEU A 157 -16.48 5.12 -18.73
CA LEU A 157 -16.24 6.52 -18.43
C LEU A 157 -16.48 7.42 -19.64
N GLU A 158 -16.53 8.71 -19.43
CA GLU A 158 -16.51 9.71 -20.52
C GLU A 158 -15.06 10.19 -20.78
N THR A 159 -14.77 10.49 -22.06
CA THR A 159 -13.46 11.06 -22.41
C THR A 159 -13.28 12.40 -21.71
N GLY A 160 -12.20 12.52 -20.94
CA GLY A 160 -11.91 13.72 -20.14
C GLY A 160 -12.13 13.53 -18.64
N ASP A 161 -12.82 12.46 -18.22
CA ASP A 161 -12.99 12.15 -16.81
C ASP A 161 -11.65 12.03 -16.08
N PRO A 162 -11.52 12.55 -14.86
CA PRO A 162 -10.28 12.47 -14.11
C PRO A 162 -9.99 11.02 -13.68
N ILE A 163 -8.75 10.60 -13.88
CA ILE A 163 -8.25 9.30 -13.42
C ILE A 163 -7.33 9.53 -12.23
N TYR A 164 -7.58 8.78 -11.17
CA TYR A 164 -6.90 8.93 -9.89
C TYR A 164 -5.92 7.79 -9.62
N ALA A 165 -4.81 8.09 -8.94
CA ALA A 165 -3.91 7.07 -8.41
C ALA A 165 -4.62 6.24 -7.33
N THR A 166 -4.53 4.90 -7.43
CA THR A 166 -5.26 4.00 -6.54
C THR A 166 -4.66 3.96 -5.14
N PHE A 167 -3.34 3.95 -5.04
CA PHE A 167 -2.58 3.92 -3.79
C PHE A 167 -1.42 4.92 -3.87
N ASP A 168 -0.80 5.20 -2.72
CA ASP A 168 0.46 5.93 -2.68
C ASP A 168 1.54 5.15 -3.42
N GLY A 169 2.44 5.86 -4.11
CA GLY A 169 3.49 5.20 -4.85
C GLY A 169 4.30 6.12 -5.75
N ARG A 170 5.05 5.51 -6.65
CA ARG A 170 5.91 6.21 -7.60
C ARG A 170 5.60 5.79 -9.03
N VAL A 171 5.46 6.76 -9.93
CA VAL A 171 5.27 6.50 -11.36
C VAL A 171 6.50 5.81 -11.91
N ARG A 172 6.33 4.56 -12.35
CA ARG A 172 7.43 3.79 -12.92
C ARG A 172 7.61 4.06 -14.41
N HIS A 173 6.53 4.10 -15.17
CA HIS A 173 6.59 4.23 -16.62
C HIS A 173 5.37 4.96 -17.16
N THR A 174 5.58 5.76 -18.20
CA THR A 174 4.53 6.33 -19.04
C THR A 174 4.89 6.15 -20.50
N THR A 175 3.95 5.77 -21.33
CA THR A 175 4.21 5.51 -22.76
C THR A 175 2.93 5.59 -23.58
N TYR A 176 3.10 5.65 -24.91
CA TYR A 176 2.02 5.51 -25.88
C TYR A 176 2.20 4.25 -26.72
N VAL A 177 1.21 3.37 -26.71
CA VAL A 177 1.20 2.10 -27.47
C VAL A 177 0.02 2.09 -28.44
N ALA A 178 0.25 2.48 -29.68
CA ALA A 178 -0.80 2.70 -30.68
C ALA A 178 -1.71 1.48 -30.94
N ARG A 179 -1.18 0.25 -30.94
CA ARG A 179 -1.95 -0.98 -31.16
C ARG A 179 -2.15 -1.81 -29.89
N GLY A 180 -2.18 -1.14 -28.73
CA GLY A 180 -2.31 -1.74 -27.41
C GLY A 180 -2.95 -0.76 -26.45
N TYR A 181 -2.24 -0.46 -25.38
CA TYR A 181 -2.70 0.36 -24.25
C TYR A 181 -3.06 1.82 -24.55
N GLY A 182 -2.71 2.36 -25.75
CA GLY A 182 -2.79 3.81 -25.96
C GLY A 182 -1.86 4.56 -25.02
N ASN A 183 -2.31 5.68 -24.47
CA ASN A 183 -1.60 6.33 -23.36
C ASN A 183 -1.73 5.48 -22.11
N LEU A 184 -0.60 5.14 -21.53
CA LEU A 184 -0.45 4.24 -20.40
C LEU A 184 0.35 4.92 -19.28
N ILE A 185 -0.14 4.80 -18.06
CA ILE A 185 0.60 5.11 -16.83
C ILE A 185 0.75 3.81 -16.03
N ILE A 186 1.96 3.56 -15.52
CA ILE A 186 2.24 2.46 -14.58
C ILE A 186 2.77 3.05 -13.30
N ILE A 187 2.12 2.75 -12.19
CA ILE A 187 2.54 3.17 -10.85
C ILE A 187 2.92 1.95 -10.05
N ARG A 188 4.08 2.00 -9.39
CA ARG A 188 4.47 1.04 -8.37
C ARG A 188 4.14 1.62 -7.02
N HIS A 189 3.51 0.83 -6.16
CA HIS A 189 2.98 1.24 -4.88
C HIS A 189 3.81 0.74 -3.71
N ASP A 190 3.68 1.40 -2.57
CA ASP A 190 4.38 1.07 -1.32
C ASP A 190 4.05 -0.36 -0.81
N ASN A 191 2.95 -0.94 -1.26
CA ASN A 191 2.56 -2.33 -0.95
C ASN A 191 3.13 -3.37 -1.94
N GLY A 192 3.97 -2.95 -2.89
CA GLY A 192 4.61 -3.80 -3.90
C GLY A 192 3.74 -4.14 -5.12
N LEU A 193 2.51 -3.67 -5.16
CA LEU A 193 1.65 -3.80 -6.34
C LEU A 193 2.06 -2.80 -7.43
N GLU A 194 1.77 -3.13 -8.68
CA GLU A 194 1.75 -2.18 -9.80
C GLU A 194 0.34 -2.04 -10.34
N THR A 195 -0.07 -0.79 -10.61
CA THR A 195 -1.33 -0.50 -11.29
C THR A 195 -1.07 0.12 -12.67
N PHE A 196 -1.88 -0.28 -13.63
CA PHE A 196 -1.83 0.16 -15.02
C PHE A 196 -3.11 0.92 -15.33
N TYR A 197 -2.96 2.10 -15.91
CA TYR A 197 -4.05 2.97 -16.32
C TYR A 197 -3.88 3.24 -17.81
N ALA A 198 -4.74 2.66 -18.63
CA ALA A 198 -4.59 2.68 -20.08
C ALA A 198 -5.79 3.33 -20.80
N HIS A 199 -5.63 3.53 -22.11
CA HIS A 199 -6.55 4.20 -23.02
C HIS A 199 -6.81 5.68 -22.69
N LEU A 200 -5.89 6.29 -21.92
CA LEU A 200 -6.04 7.68 -21.47
C LEU A 200 -6.02 8.67 -22.63
N SER A 201 -6.75 9.76 -22.50
CA SER A 201 -6.67 10.91 -23.41
C SER A 201 -5.50 11.83 -23.05
N GLU A 202 -5.16 11.93 -21.76
CA GLU A 202 -4.11 12.81 -21.24
C GLU A 202 -3.33 12.13 -20.12
N VAL A 203 -2.01 12.38 -20.04
CA VAL A 203 -1.11 11.92 -19.01
C VAL A 203 -0.52 13.11 -18.28
N ASN A 204 -0.75 13.24 -16.98
CA ASN A 204 -0.39 14.42 -16.19
C ASN A 204 0.82 14.19 -15.27
N VAL A 205 1.42 13.02 -15.37
CA VAL A 205 2.58 12.59 -14.56
C VAL A 205 3.68 12.01 -15.42
N LYS A 206 4.90 11.97 -14.93
CA LYS A 206 6.07 11.42 -15.62
C LYS A 206 6.78 10.36 -14.76
N PRO A 207 7.59 9.48 -15.37
CA PRO A 207 8.39 8.53 -14.63
C PRO A 207 9.24 9.19 -13.56
N GLY A 208 9.20 8.63 -12.36
CA GLY A 208 9.90 9.15 -11.18
C GLY A 208 9.04 10.02 -10.27
N ASP A 209 7.91 10.55 -10.72
CA ASP A 209 7.03 11.34 -9.87
C ASP A 209 6.42 10.49 -8.75
N TRP A 210 6.39 11.04 -7.55
CA TRP A 210 5.63 10.48 -6.43
C TRP A 210 4.18 10.92 -6.53
N VAL A 211 3.27 10.01 -6.25
CA VAL A 211 1.83 10.25 -6.25
C VAL A 211 1.20 9.75 -4.95
N THR A 212 0.14 10.41 -4.53
CA THR A 212 -0.69 9.96 -3.40
C THR A 212 -2.01 9.38 -3.91
N ALA A 213 -2.62 8.47 -3.15
CA ALA A 213 -3.95 7.97 -3.47
C ALA A 213 -4.94 9.13 -3.64
N GLY A 214 -5.74 9.11 -4.70
CA GLY A 214 -6.67 10.18 -5.05
C GLY A 214 -6.04 11.36 -5.80
N GLN A 215 -4.74 11.37 -6.05
CA GLN A 215 -4.13 12.36 -6.93
C GLN A 215 -4.57 12.11 -8.38
N VAL A 216 -4.99 13.17 -9.08
CA VAL A 216 -5.29 13.09 -10.53
C VAL A 216 -3.98 12.85 -11.29
N ILE A 217 -3.91 11.76 -12.03
CA ILE A 217 -2.74 11.33 -12.80
C ILE A 217 -2.91 11.46 -14.30
N GLY A 218 -4.14 11.62 -14.78
CA GLY A 218 -4.48 11.73 -16.19
C GLY A 218 -5.97 11.88 -16.41
N LYS A 219 -6.39 11.76 -17.67
CA LYS A 219 -7.81 11.80 -18.05
C LYS A 219 -8.17 10.56 -18.85
N GLY A 220 -9.36 10.03 -18.60
CA GLY A 220 -9.94 8.93 -19.33
C GLY A 220 -10.10 9.23 -20.82
N GLY A 221 -10.09 8.20 -21.64
CA GLY A 221 -10.16 8.39 -23.09
C GLY A 221 -10.45 7.12 -23.88
N ASN A 222 -10.05 7.14 -25.15
CA ASN A 222 -10.28 6.07 -26.11
C ASN A 222 -9.06 5.90 -27.02
N THR A 223 -7.84 5.97 -26.46
CA THR A 223 -6.59 5.88 -27.26
C THR A 223 -6.11 4.43 -27.38
N GLY A 224 -5.26 4.16 -28.38
CA GLY A 224 -4.72 2.82 -28.62
C GLY A 224 -5.74 1.86 -29.22
N ARG A 225 -5.74 0.59 -28.76
CA ARG A 225 -6.67 -0.44 -29.23
C ARG A 225 -7.93 -0.45 -28.35
N SER A 226 -8.80 0.51 -28.56
CA SER A 226 -10.06 0.68 -27.86
C SER A 226 -11.21 0.91 -28.81
N THR A 227 -12.43 0.51 -28.43
CA THR A 227 -13.65 0.66 -29.25
C THR A 227 -14.63 1.69 -28.71
N GLY A 228 -14.35 2.25 -27.55
CA GLY A 228 -15.17 3.25 -26.87
C GLY A 228 -14.44 3.77 -25.64
N SER A 229 -14.88 4.90 -25.09
CA SER A 229 -14.26 5.51 -23.92
C SER A 229 -14.38 4.59 -22.70
N HIS A 230 -13.25 4.20 -22.12
CA HIS A 230 -13.17 3.41 -20.89
C HIS A 230 -11.78 3.50 -20.27
N LEU A 231 -11.69 3.22 -18.99
CA LEU A 231 -10.42 2.93 -18.34
C LEU A 231 -10.15 1.42 -18.43
N HIS A 232 -9.06 1.03 -19.08
CA HIS A 232 -8.50 -0.31 -18.91
C HIS A 232 -7.57 -0.26 -17.70
N TYR A 233 -7.93 -0.99 -16.65
CA TYR A 233 -7.24 -0.99 -15.36
C TYR A 233 -6.71 -2.39 -15.02
N GLU A 234 -5.41 -2.47 -14.70
CA GLU A 234 -4.79 -3.71 -14.26
C GLU A 234 -4.15 -3.54 -12.89
N ILE A 235 -4.14 -4.63 -12.11
CA ILE A 235 -3.32 -4.77 -10.92
C ILE A 235 -2.36 -5.93 -11.13
N ARG A 236 -1.09 -5.70 -10.83
CA ARG A 236 -0.03 -6.69 -10.98
C ARG A 236 0.82 -6.79 -9.73
N TYR A 237 1.31 -7.99 -9.46
CA TYR A 237 2.37 -8.22 -8.50
C TYR A 237 3.54 -8.90 -9.20
N LYS A 238 4.72 -8.29 -9.14
CA LYS A 238 5.94 -8.75 -9.83
C LYS A 238 5.70 -9.16 -11.29
N GLY A 239 4.92 -8.34 -12.01
CA GLY A 239 4.62 -8.52 -13.44
C GLY A 239 3.40 -9.39 -13.76
N HIS A 240 2.90 -10.17 -12.83
CA HIS A 240 1.73 -11.05 -13.01
C HIS A 240 0.44 -10.33 -12.64
N SER A 241 -0.48 -10.24 -13.59
CA SER A 241 -1.80 -9.63 -13.38
C SER A 241 -2.77 -10.61 -12.72
N PHE A 242 -3.68 -10.06 -11.95
CA PHE A 242 -4.84 -10.76 -11.40
C PHE A 242 -6.06 -9.86 -11.46
N ASP A 243 -7.25 -10.42 -11.21
CA ASP A 243 -8.50 -9.71 -11.36
C ASP A 243 -8.61 -8.52 -10.38
N PRO A 244 -8.70 -7.26 -10.88
CA PRO A 244 -8.85 -6.08 -10.03
C PRO A 244 -10.13 -6.07 -9.20
N GLU A 245 -11.20 -6.73 -9.66
CA GLU A 245 -12.47 -6.81 -8.91
C GLU A 245 -12.33 -7.60 -7.60
N ARG A 246 -11.22 -8.34 -7.39
CA ARG A 246 -10.90 -8.96 -6.08
C ARG A 246 -10.58 -7.92 -5.01
N LEU A 247 -10.06 -6.77 -5.40
CA LEU A 247 -9.71 -5.69 -4.48
C LEU A 247 -10.78 -4.60 -4.45
N ILE A 248 -11.32 -4.24 -5.61
CA ILE A 248 -12.12 -3.02 -5.80
C ILE A 248 -13.51 -3.38 -6.31
N ASP A 249 -14.53 -2.85 -5.65
CA ASP A 249 -15.86 -2.73 -6.23
C ASP A 249 -15.92 -1.40 -6.98
N PHE A 250 -15.83 -1.44 -8.30
CA PHE A 250 -15.83 -0.23 -9.13
C PHE A 250 -17.17 0.50 -9.16
N THR A 251 -18.28 -0.19 -8.85
CA THR A 251 -19.60 0.43 -8.81
C THR A 251 -19.72 1.37 -7.62
N THR A 252 -19.31 0.91 -6.45
CA THR A 252 -19.31 1.70 -5.21
C THR A 252 -18.06 2.55 -5.06
N GLY A 253 -16.95 2.13 -5.67
CA GLY A 253 -15.63 2.73 -5.53
C GLY A 253 -14.92 2.36 -4.24
N THR A 254 -15.34 1.28 -3.57
CA THR A 254 -14.78 0.86 -2.27
C THR A 254 -13.82 -0.31 -2.41
N LEU A 255 -12.84 -0.40 -1.52
CA LEU A 255 -12.08 -1.63 -1.33
C LEU A 255 -12.98 -2.69 -0.68
N ARG A 256 -12.84 -3.92 -1.13
CA ARG A 256 -13.55 -5.07 -0.52
C ARG A 256 -12.93 -5.49 0.81
N ARG A 257 -11.65 -5.14 1.05
CA ARG A 257 -10.91 -5.50 2.27
C ARG A 257 -9.71 -4.58 2.48
N GLU A 258 -9.28 -4.41 3.71
CA GLU A 258 -8.10 -3.60 4.06
C GLU A 258 -6.79 -4.36 3.84
N THR A 259 -6.81 -5.68 4.08
CA THR A 259 -5.69 -6.60 3.82
C THR A 259 -6.12 -7.66 2.84
N PHE A 260 -5.26 -7.98 1.89
CA PHE A 260 -5.53 -8.94 0.82
C PHE A 260 -4.58 -10.14 0.89
N LEU A 261 -5.15 -11.34 0.96
CA LEU A 261 -4.39 -12.57 0.80
C LEU A 261 -4.26 -12.90 -0.69
N LEU A 262 -3.15 -12.48 -1.30
CA LEU A 262 -2.84 -12.78 -2.69
C LEU A 262 -2.40 -14.23 -2.83
N LYS A 263 -3.24 -15.06 -3.45
CA LYS A 263 -2.96 -16.49 -3.71
C LYS A 263 -2.41 -16.66 -5.13
N ARG A 264 -1.44 -17.58 -5.31
CA ARG A 264 -0.86 -17.88 -6.66
C ARG A 264 -1.93 -18.29 -7.67
N THR A 265 -3.01 -18.92 -7.22
CA THR A 265 -4.14 -19.32 -8.07
C THR A 265 -4.86 -18.14 -8.70
N TYR A 266 -4.78 -16.94 -8.11
CA TYR A 266 -5.45 -15.74 -8.62
C TYR A 266 -4.82 -15.20 -9.91
N TYR A 267 -3.58 -15.54 -10.22
CA TYR A 267 -2.95 -15.18 -11.49
C TYR A 267 -3.48 -16.01 -12.68
N SER A 268 -4.23 -17.07 -12.41
CA SER A 268 -4.92 -17.78 -13.49
C SER A 268 -6.02 -16.91 -14.07
N PRO A 269 -6.07 -16.73 -15.42
CA PRO A 269 -7.15 -15.97 -16.04
C PRO A 269 -8.52 -16.62 -15.86
N TYR A 270 -8.56 -17.91 -15.49
CA TYR A 270 -9.78 -18.66 -15.23
C TYR A 270 -10.26 -18.53 -13.77
N SER A 271 -9.47 -17.92 -12.88
CA SER A 271 -9.80 -17.79 -11.45
C SER A 271 -11.11 -17.05 -11.19
N ARG A 272 -11.52 -16.15 -12.09
CA ARG A 272 -12.79 -15.42 -11.99
C ARG A 272 -14.04 -16.32 -12.03
N PHE A 273 -13.98 -17.50 -12.64
CA PHE A 273 -15.13 -18.40 -12.74
C PHE A 273 -15.43 -19.16 -11.46
N THR A 274 -14.47 -19.21 -10.54
CA THR A 274 -14.62 -19.78 -9.21
C THR A 274 -14.61 -18.69 -8.14
N GLN A 275 -14.82 -17.44 -8.55
CA GLN A 275 -14.74 -16.28 -7.67
C GLN A 275 -16.07 -16.10 -6.96
N ASP A 276 -16.07 -16.30 -5.66
CA ASP A 276 -17.10 -15.87 -4.74
C ASP A 276 -16.45 -14.95 -3.70
N PHE A 277 -16.80 -13.67 -3.75
CA PHE A 277 -16.15 -12.67 -2.91
C PHE A 277 -16.45 -12.88 -1.42
N ASP A 278 -17.64 -13.35 -1.08
CA ASP A 278 -18.05 -13.53 0.31
C ASP A 278 -17.40 -14.79 0.91
N GLU A 279 -17.38 -15.90 0.16
CA GLU A 279 -16.67 -17.11 0.57
C GLU A 279 -15.15 -16.86 0.67
N GLU A 280 -14.57 -16.10 -0.28
CA GLU A 280 -13.14 -15.73 -0.24
C GLU A 280 -12.82 -14.88 1.00
N ILE A 281 -13.66 -13.92 1.37
CA ILE A 281 -13.43 -13.10 2.57
C ILE A 281 -13.45 -13.96 3.82
N GLN A 282 -14.38 -14.91 3.93
CA GLN A 282 -14.45 -15.83 5.08
C GLN A 282 -13.26 -16.79 5.13
N SER A 283 -12.88 -17.40 3.98
CA SER A 283 -11.72 -18.29 3.92
C SER A 283 -10.41 -17.56 4.16
N ASP A 284 -10.30 -16.30 3.74
CA ASP A 284 -9.12 -15.48 3.91
C ASP A 284 -8.84 -15.15 5.39
N GLU A 285 -9.86 -15.08 6.25
CA GLU A 285 -9.67 -14.87 7.70
C GLU A 285 -8.92 -16.06 8.35
N GLU A 286 -9.25 -17.29 7.96
CA GLU A 286 -8.56 -18.48 8.45
C GLU A 286 -7.15 -18.56 7.87
N ASP A 287 -6.99 -18.35 6.57
CA ASP A 287 -5.70 -18.30 5.89
C ASP A 287 -4.78 -17.19 6.40
N LYS A 288 -5.34 -16.00 6.72
CA LYS A 288 -4.61 -14.90 7.36
C LYS A 288 -4.06 -15.30 8.72
N LYS A 289 -4.83 -16.03 9.51
CA LYS A 289 -4.37 -16.54 10.81
C LYS A 289 -3.20 -17.50 10.62
N ILE A 290 -3.30 -18.41 9.68
CA ILE A 290 -2.21 -19.34 9.32
C ILE A 290 -0.99 -18.59 8.80
N ALA A 291 -1.19 -17.57 7.93
CA ALA A 291 -0.10 -16.75 7.39
C ALA A 291 0.55 -15.90 8.48
N ALA A 292 -0.23 -15.33 9.41
CA ALA A 292 0.30 -14.57 10.54
C ALA A 292 1.10 -15.47 11.50
N GLU A 293 0.64 -16.70 11.74
CA GLU A 293 1.38 -17.68 12.50
C GLU A 293 2.70 -18.07 11.80
N ALA A 294 2.66 -18.23 10.47
CA ALA A 294 3.85 -18.50 9.66
C ALA A 294 4.82 -17.30 9.61
N ALA A 295 4.31 -16.08 9.48
CA ALA A 295 5.11 -14.85 9.51
C ALA A 295 5.71 -14.57 10.89
N ALA A 296 5.06 -15.03 11.96
CA ALA A 296 5.60 -14.96 13.30
C ALA A 296 6.84 -15.87 13.49
N ILE A 297 7.11 -16.78 12.53
CA ILE A 297 8.31 -17.61 12.53
C ILE A 297 9.51 -16.78 12.09
N LYS A 298 10.34 -16.40 13.06
CA LYS A 298 11.58 -15.67 12.80
C LYS A 298 12.77 -16.64 12.76
N TYR A 299 13.68 -16.37 11.83
CA TYR A 299 14.94 -17.10 11.74
C TYR A 299 16.12 -16.17 11.99
N HIS A 300 17.11 -16.70 12.71
CA HIS A 300 18.43 -16.09 12.82
C HIS A 300 19.39 -16.86 11.91
N ILE A 301 20.19 -16.14 11.11
CA ILE A 301 21.28 -16.72 10.32
C ILE A 301 22.53 -16.68 11.16
N VAL A 302 23.10 -17.86 11.47
CA VAL A 302 24.29 -17.99 12.30
C VAL A 302 25.47 -17.28 11.66
N LYS A 303 26.12 -16.39 12.41
CA LYS A 303 27.35 -15.67 12.06
C LYS A 303 28.51 -16.20 12.85
N SER A 304 29.73 -15.80 12.45
CA SER A 304 30.94 -16.12 13.22
C SER A 304 30.84 -15.58 14.63
N GLY A 305 31.12 -16.42 15.63
CA GLY A 305 31.03 -16.09 17.06
C GLY A 305 29.64 -16.26 17.68
N ASP A 306 28.62 -16.69 16.93
CA ASP A 306 27.32 -17.00 17.48
C ASP A 306 27.34 -18.30 18.29
N THR A 307 26.60 -18.27 19.38
CA THR A 307 26.28 -19.43 20.21
C THR A 307 24.78 -19.50 20.45
N LEU A 308 24.24 -20.67 20.77
CA LEU A 308 22.83 -20.82 21.13
C LEU A 308 22.41 -19.85 22.25
N GLY A 309 23.31 -19.62 23.23
CA GLY A 309 23.04 -18.65 24.31
C GLY A 309 22.93 -17.25 23.82
N ARG A 310 23.84 -16.79 22.94
CA ARG A 310 23.84 -15.44 22.38
C ARG A 310 22.63 -15.21 21.47
N ILE A 311 22.32 -16.21 20.63
CA ILE A 311 21.13 -16.17 19.77
C ILE A 311 19.86 -16.09 20.62
N ALA A 312 19.77 -16.85 21.72
CA ALA A 312 18.61 -16.82 22.61
C ALA A 312 18.42 -15.44 23.25
N ILE A 313 19.48 -14.83 23.79
CA ILE A 313 19.43 -13.51 24.40
C ILE A 313 19.01 -12.46 23.39
N ASN A 314 19.66 -12.43 22.23
CA ASN A 314 19.38 -11.43 21.17
C ASN A 314 17.97 -11.52 20.58
N ASN A 315 17.31 -12.68 20.71
CA ASN A 315 15.96 -12.89 20.22
C ASN A 315 14.91 -13.06 21.34
N HIS A 316 15.22 -12.63 22.55
CA HIS A 316 14.33 -12.68 23.71
C HIS A 316 13.68 -14.06 23.93
N THR A 317 14.48 -15.13 23.77
CA THR A 317 14.05 -16.52 23.96
C THR A 317 15.02 -17.30 24.83
N THR A 318 14.80 -18.58 25.01
CA THR A 318 15.68 -19.42 25.81
C THR A 318 16.41 -20.46 24.94
N VAL A 319 17.60 -20.92 25.38
CA VAL A 319 18.33 -21.98 24.70
C VAL A 319 17.49 -23.25 24.58
N THR A 320 16.72 -23.57 25.61
CA THR A 320 15.82 -24.75 25.61
C THR A 320 14.77 -24.60 24.50
N LYS A 321 14.14 -23.44 24.36
CA LYS A 321 13.15 -23.17 23.33
C LYS A 321 13.78 -23.24 21.93
N LEU A 322 14.98 -22.64 21.74
CA LEU A 322 15.71 -22.73 20.46
C LEU A 322 16.00 -24.17 20.09
N CYS A 323 16.46 -25.00 21.05
CA CYS A 323 16.72 -26.43 20.83
C CYS A 323 15.45 -27.16 20.40
N GLN A 324 14.33 -26.93 21.08
CA GLN A 324 13.04 -27.54 20.73
C GLN A 324 12.57 -27.13 19.32
N LEU A 325 12.63 -25.85 18.98
CA LEU A 325 12.19 -25.34 17.69
C LEU A 325 13.01 -25.83 16.49
N ASN A 326 14.26 -26.24 16.72
CA ASN A 326 15.22 -26.63 15.68
C ASN A 326 15.69 -28.07 15.74
N GLY A 327 15.17 -28.88 16.66
CA GLY A 327 15.64 -30.26 16.86
C GLY A 327 17.10 -30.34 17.29
N LEU A 328 17.61 -29.32 18.01
CA LEU A 328 19.00 -29.25 18.44
C LEU A 328 19.16 -29.69 19.90
N LYS A 329 20.37 -30.15 20.24
CA LYS A 329 20.79 -30.34 21.63
C LYS A 329 21.51 -29.06 22.11
N LYS A 330 21.53 -28.81 23.43
CA LYS A 330 22.26 -27.67 24.01
C LYS A 330 23.76 -27.69 23.67
N THR A 331 24.30 -28.85 23.36
CA THR A 331 25.71 -29.09 22.95
C THR A 331 25.91 -29.08 21.43
N SER A 332 24.86 -28.82 20.62
CA SER A 332 24.97 -28.82 19.17
C SER A 332 25.88 -27.70 18.69
N THR A 333 26.80 -28.03 17.79
CA THR A 333 27.66 -27.05 17.11
C THR A 333 26.85 -26.37 16.00
N LEU A 334 26.87 -25.05 15.98
CA LEU A 334 26.23 -24.23 14.93
C LEU A 334 27.19 -24.06 13.75
N ARG A 335 26.66 -24.04 12.52
CA ARG A 335 27.45 -23.76 11.32
C ARG A 335 27.13 -22.33 10.84
N ILE A 336 28.14 -21.58 10.44
CA ILE A 336 27.97 -20.26 9.83
C ILE A 336 27.05 -20.38 8.61
N GLY A 337 26.04 -19.51 8.50
CA GLY A 337 25.01 -19.57 7.49
C GLY A 337 23.80 -20.47 7.83
N GLN A 338 23.87 -21.26 8.91
CA GLN A 338 22.75 -22.08 9.36
C GLN A 338 21.57 -21.18 9.79
N ARG A 339 20.36 -21.54 9.34
CA ARG A 339 19.13 -20.86 9.77
C ARG A 339 18.62 -21.50 11.05
N ILE A 340 18.48 -20.70 12.09
CA ILE A 340 17.95 -21.12 13.41
C ILE A 340 16.60 -20.43 13.60
N ARG A 341 15.53 -21.21 13.73
CA ARG A 341 14.22 -20.69 14.09
C ARG A 341 14.26 -20.17 15.52
N VAL A 342 13.94 -18.85 15.69
CA VAL A 342 14.02 -18.18 17.00
C VAL A 342 12.64 -17.91 17.61
N ARG A 343 11.60 -18.00 16.79
CA ARG A 343 10.19 -17.87 17.18
C ARG A 343 9.28 -18.76 16.35
#